data_52b0a3ec7ad389950f0f60aee62be770
#
_entry.id   52b0a3ec7ad389950f0f60aee62be770
#
_cell.length_a   1.000
_cell.length_b   1.000
_cell.length_c   1.000
_cell.angle_alpha   90.00
_cell.angle_beta   90.00
_cell.angle_gamma   90.00
#
_symmetry.space_group_name_H-M   'P 1'
#
loop_
_entity.id
_entity.type
_entity.pdbx_description
1 polymer ?
#
loop_
_entity_poly.entity_id
_entity_poly.type
_entity_poly.pdbx_seq_one_letter_code
_entity_poly.pdbx_strand_id
1 'polypeptide(L)'
;MVGHLAAPLIENRTMKPPFITLLVSGGHTQIVLVEEWGNYQLLGTTIDDAAGEAFDKLSRFCGFGFPGGPAIQKIGEGGDPNKIELPRPKTKHEYCLLYTSDAADE
;
A
#
# COMPACT_ATOMS: atom_id res chain seq x y z
N MET A 1 -13.38 5.00 -2.71
CA MET A 1 -12.92 3.66 -3.15
C MET A 1 -13.31 3.35 -4.59
N VAL A 2 -14.59 3.42 -4.96
CA VAL A 2 -15.06 3.09 -6.34
C VAL A 2 -14.32 3.89 -7.42
N GLY A 3 -14.08 5.17 -7.20
CA GLY A 3 -13.31 5.99 -8.14
C GLY A 3 -11.88 5.50 -8.37
N HIS A 4 -11.21 5.01 -7.33
CA HIS A 4 -9.88 4.43 -7.45
C HIS A 4 -9.89 3.08 -8.20
N LEU A 5 -10.94 2.28 -8.01
CA LEU A 5 -11.10 1.01 -8.75
C LEU A 5 -11.34 1.25 -10.24
N ALA A 6 -12.00 2.34 -10.58
CA ALA A 6 -12.30 2.69 -11.97
C ALA A 6 -11.18 3.49 -12.66
N ALA A 7 -10.27 4.11 -11.91
CA ALA A 7 -9.22 4.96 -12.47
C ALA A 7 -8.36 4.28 -13.55
N PRO A 8 -7.97 3.00 -13.44
CA PRO A 8 -7.19 2.33 -14.50
C PRO A 8 -7.90 2.23 -15.85
N LEU A 9 -9.23 2.37 -15.88
CA LEU A 9 -9.99 2.40 -17.15
C LEU A 9 -9.68 3.62 -18.01
N ILE A 10 -9.14 4.70 -17.41
CA ILE A 10 -8.75 5.88 -18.16
C ILE A 10 -7.62 5.54 -19.14
N GLU A 11 -6.68 4.72 -18.70
CA GLU A 11 -5.54 4.28 -19.50
C GLU A 11 -5.83 3.00 -20.28
N ASN A 12 -6.59 2.09 -19.70
CA ASN A 12 -6.91 0.80 -20.32
C ASN A 12 -8.42 0.57 -20.39
N ARG A 13 -9.03 1.08 -21.44
CA ARG A 13 -10.48 0.98 -21.70
C ARG A 13 -10.98 -0.43 -21.99
N THR A 14 -10.06 -1.37 -22.26
CA THR A 14 -10.41 -2.77 -22.56
C THR A 14 -10.42 -3.65 -21.31
N MET A 15 -10.03 -3.10 -20.16
CA MET A 15 -10.01 -3.84 -18.90
C MET A 15 -11.44 -4.19 -18.48
N LYS A 16 -11.67 -5.47 -18.23
CA LYS A 16 -12.98 -6.01 -17.82
C LYS A 16 -12.84 -6.90 -16.61
N PRO A 17 -13.81 -6.88 -15.68
CA PRO A 17 -13.88 -7.86 -14.60
C PRO A 17 -13.96 -9.31 -15.13
N PRO A 18 -13.52 -10.32 -14.36
CA PRO A 18 -12.95 -10.17 -13.02
C PRO A 18 -11.48 -9.76 -13.03
N PHE A 19 -11.06 -8.97 -12.04
CA PHE A 19 -9.65 -8.65 -11.79
C PHE A 19 -9.40 -8.34 -10.31
N ILE A 20 -8.13 -8.40 -9.90
CA ILE A 20 -7.71 -8.01 -8.56
C ILE A 20 -7.03 -6.65 -8.64
N THR A 21 -7.39 -5.76 -7.72
CA THR A 21 -6.80 -4.43 -7.58
C THR A 21 -6.08 -4.30 -6.25
N LEU A 22 -4.86 -3.81 -6.30
CA LEU A 22 -4.14 -3.32 -5.12
C LEU A 22 -4.33 -1.79 -5.04
N LEU A 23 -5.05 -1.34 -4.03
CA LEU A 23 -5.19 0.08 -3.70
C LEU A 23 -4.11 0.47 -2.70
N VAL A 24 -3.31 1.47 -3.04
CA VAL A 24 -2.24 1.98 -2.18
C VAL A 24 -2.33 3.51 -2.14
N SER A 25 -2.61 4.04 -0.97
CA SER A 25 -2.71 5.49 -0.75
C SER A 25 -2.31 5.86 0.67
N GLY A 26 -2.43 7.14 1.01
CA GLY A 26 -2.22 7.63 2.37
C GLY A 26 -3.29 7.18 3.36
N GLY A 27 -4.50 6.87 2.90
CA GLY A 27 -5.63 6.48 3.76
C GLY A 27 -6.06 5.02 3.60
N HIS A 28 -5.65 4.35 2.51
CA HIS A 28 -6.10 3.00 2.18
C HIS A 28 -4.97 2.15 1.61
N THR A 29 -4.85 0.93 2.11
CA THR A 29 -4.01 -0.11 1.53
C THR A 29 -4.79 -1.41 1.58
N GLN A 30 -5.33 -1.83 0.44
CA GLN A 30 -6.33 -2.89 0.33
C GLN A 30 -6.12 -3.72 -0.93
N ILE A 31 -6.44 -5.01 -0.84
CA ILE A 31 -6.58 -5.89 -2.00
C ILE A 31 -8.07 -6.13 -2.21
N VAL A 32 -8.56 -5.82 -3.39
CA VAL A 32 -9.98 -5.93 -3.75
C VAL A 32 -10.14 -6.79 -4.99
N LEU A 33 -11.00 -7.78 -4.92
CA LEU A 33 -11.49 -8.51 -6.07
C LEU A 33 -12.69 -7.76 -6.66
N VAL A 34 -12.59 -7.40 -7.92
CA VAL A 34 -13.71 -6.86 -8.70
C VAL A 34 -14.26 -8.02 -9.52
N GLU A 35 -15.36 -8.61 -9.08
CA GLU A 35 -16.02 -9.72 -9.78
C GLU A 35 -16.80 -9.22 -10.99
N GLU A 36 -17.54 -8.14 -10.79
CA GLU A 36 -18.29 -7.38 -11.80
C GLU A 36 -18.29 -5.91 -11.39
N TRP A 37 -18.63 -5.01 -12.31
CA TRP A 37 -18.81 -3.61 -11.97
C TRP A 37 -19.95 -3.46 -10.97
N GLY A 38 -19.64 -2.91 -9.79
CA GLY A 38 -20.58 -2.79 -8.67
C GLY A 38 -20.55 -3.96 -7.69
N ASN A 39 -19.84 -5.05 -7.99
CA ASN A 39 -19.67 -6.19 -7.08
C ASN A 39 -18.20 -6.34 -6.70
N TYR A 40 -17.85 -5.88 -5.51
CA TYR A 40 -16.48 -5.82 -4.99
C TYR A 40 -16.35 -6.67 -3.73
N GLN A 41 -15.29 -7.47 -3.68
CA GLN A 41 -14.94 -8.24 -2.49
C GLN A 41 -13.60 -7.77 -1.93
N LEU A 42 -13.60 -7.31 -0.68
CA LEU A 42 -12.37 -7.00 0.04
C LEU A 42 -11.68 -8.30 0.43
N LEU A 43 -10.51 -8.56 -0.17
CA LEU A 43 -9.70 -9.76 0.13
C LEU A 43 -8.76 -9.52 1.30
N GLY A 44 -8.19 -8.33 1.37
CA GLY A 44 -7.25 -7.98 2.42
C GLY A 44 -7.11 -6.49 2.60
N THR A 45 -6.67 -6.11 3.78
CA THR A 45 -6.41 -4.71 4.14
C THR A 45 -5.24 -4.62 5.10
N THR A 46 -4.66 -3.43 5.23
CA THR A 46 -3.76 -3.19 6.35
C THR A 46 -4.55 -3.22 7.66
N ILE A 47 -3.94 -3.74 8.71
CA ILE A 47 -4.50 -3.71 10.08
C ILE A 47 -4.00 -2.53 10.89
N ASP A 48 -3.10 -1.75 10.33
CA ASP A 48 -2.47 -0.62 10.97
C ASP A 48 -2.39 0.56 9.98
N ASP A 49 -1.22 1.12 9.75
CA ASP A 49 -1.03 2.23 8.83
C ASP A 49 -1.30 1.83 7.37
N ALA A 50 -1.88 2.73 6.60
CA ALA A 50 -1.79 2.65 5.15
C ALA A 50 -0.36 2.89 4.68
N ALA A 51 0.00 2.41 3.50
CA ALA A 51 1.38 2.50 3.00
C ALA A 51 1.87 3.96 2.92
N GLY A 52 1.06 4.87 2.41
CA GLY A 52 1.42 6.29 2.35
C GLY A 52 1.60 6.91 3.72
N GLU A 53 0.77 6.54 4.69
CA GLU A 53 0.89 6.97 6.08
C GLU A 53 2.19 6.47 6.71
N ALA A 54 2.58 5.22 6.47
CA ALA A 54 3.84 4.67 6.94
C ALA A 54 5.05 5.45 6.39
N PHE A 55 5.03 5.79 5.11
CA PHE A 55 6.06 6.63 4.49
C PHE A 55 6.09 8.04 5.10
N ASP A 56 4.94 8.65 5.34
CA ASP A 56 4.86 9.98 5.95
C ASP A 56 5.43 9.99 7.38
N LYS A 57 5.11 8.97 8.17
CA LYS A 57 5.65 8.83 9.54
C LYS A 57 7.16 8.62 9.54
N LEU A 58 7.68 7.73 8.67
CA LEU A 58 9.11 7.50 8.55
C LEU A 58 9.85 8.76 8.09
N SER A 59 9.33 9.45 7.09
CA SER A 59 9.92 10.68 6.58
C SER A 59 9.98 11.77 7.65
N ARG A 60 8.92 11.91 8.42
CA ARG A 60 8.86 12.86 9.55
C ARG A 60 9.87 12.50 10.63
N PHE A 61 9.98 11.24 10.99
CA PHE A 61 10.97 10.75 11.96
C PHE A 61 12.41 11.04 11.53
N CYS A 62 12.70 10.85 10.23
CA CYS A 62 14.03 11.12 9.65
C CYS A 62 14.27 12.60 9.30
N GLY A 63 13.28 13.47 9.43
CA GLY A 63 13.41 14.89 9.08
C GLY A 63 13.44 15.17 7.58
N PHE A 64 12.88 14.29 6.74
CA PHE A 64 12.90 14.44 5.27
C PHE A 64 11.76 15.28 4.72
N GLY A 65 10.75 15.62 5.53
CA GLY A 65 9.64 16.45 5.14
C GLY A 65 8.40 15.68 4.69
N PHE A 66 7.45 16.40 4.10
CA PHE A 66 6.14 15.91 3.67
C PHE A 66 5.83 16.41 2.25
N PRO A 67 5.18 15.61 1.40
CA PRO A 67 4.76 14.22 1.60
C PRO A 67 5.94 13.24 1.64
N GLY A 68 5.82 12.22 2.51
CA GLY A 68 6.92 11.32 2.85
C GLY A 68 7.33 10.35 1.74
N GLY A 69 6.37 9.82 0.99
CA GLY A 69 6.66 8.90 -0.11
C GLY A 69 7.63 9.51 -1.14
N PRO A 70 7.29 10.64 -1.76
CA PRO A 70 8.19 11.32 -2.70
C PRO A 70 9.52 11.75 -2.08
N ALA A 71 9.53 12.21 -0.83
CA ALA A 71 10.76 12.61 -0.14
C ALA A 71 11.72 11.42 0.04
N ILE A 72 11.22 10.28 0.52
CA ILE A 72 12.01 9.07 0.72
C ILE A 72 12.49 8.52 -0.63
N GLN A 73 11.64 8.49 -1.65
CA GLN A 73 12.00 8.06 -2.99
C GLN A 73 13.18 8.87 -3.54
N LYS A 74 13.09 10.20 -3.45
CA LYS A 74 14.14 11.10 -3.95
C LYS A 74 15.47 10.91 -3.23
N ILE A 75 15.45 10.76 -1.90
CA ILE A 75 16.65 10.55 -1.10
C ILE A 75 17.24 9.17 -1.38
N GLY A 76 16.39 8.16 -1.62
CA GLY A 76 16.79 6.80 -1.94
C GLY A 76 17.34 6.59 -3.35
N GLU A 77 17.19 7.58 -4.25
CA GLU A 77 17.75 7.49 -5.60
C GLU A 77 19.27 7.30 -5.55
N GLY A 78 19.75 6.27 -6.23
CA GLY A 78 21.18 5.92 -6.23
C GLY A 78 21.66 5.13 -5.00
N GLY A 79 20.78 4.83 -4.05
CA GLY A 79 21.08 3.94 -2.93
C GLY A 79 21.21 2.48 -3.35
N ASP A 80 22.00 1.71 -2.60
CA ASP A 80 22.12 0.27 -2.80
C ASP A 80 21.05 -0.45 -1.96
N PRO A 81 20.03 -1.09 -2.59
CA PRO A 81 18.96 -1.76 -1.86
C PRO A 81 19.41 -3.00 -1.09
N ASN A 82 20.61 -3.50 -1.37
CA ASN A 82 21.17 -4.71 -0.74
C ASN A 82 22.16 -4.41 0.38
N LYS A 83 22.45 -3.13 0.63
CA LYS A 83 23.45 -2.74 1.64
C LYS A 83 23.04 -3.06 3.06
N ILE A 84 21.74 -2.99 3.35
CA ILE A 84 21.18 -3.29 4.66
C ILE A 84 20.00 -4.23 4.46
N GLU A 85 20.03 -5.37 5.12
CA GLU A 85 18.90 -6.29 5.16
C GLU A 85 17.92 -5.84 6.23
N LEU A 86 16.75 -5.37 5.80
CA LEU A 86 15.67 -5.00 6.71
C LEU A 86 14.80 -6.22 7.03
N PRO A 87 14.34 -6.36 8.28
CA PRO A 87 13.44 -7.43 8.66
C PRO A 87 12.13 -7.34 7.89
N ARG A 88 11.58 -8.50 7.53
CA ARG A 88 10.28 -8.63 6.87
C ARG A 88 9.36 -9.39 7.80
N PRO A 89 8.63 -8.70 8.68
CA PRO A 89 7.73 -9.35 9.61
C PRO A 89 6.62 -10.10 8.87
N LYS A 90 6.18 -11.21 9.46
CA LYS A 90 5.09 -12.02 8.92
C LYS A 90 3.86 -11.81 9.80
N THR A 91 2.72 -11.57 9.17
CA THR A 91 1.44 -11.53 9.86
C THR A 91 0.80 -12.91 9.91
N LYS A 92 -0.02 -13.14 10.93
CA LYS A 92 -0.85 -14.36 11.05
C LYS A 92 -2.11 -14.29 10.20
N HIS A 93 -2.47 -13.10 9.71
CA HIS A 93 -3.66 -12.89 8.89
C HIS A 93 -3.33 -13.10 7.41
N GLU A 94 -4.15 -13.89 6.74
CA GLU A 94 -4.10 -14.03 5.30
C GLU A 94 -4.39 -12.67 4.64
N TYR A 95 -3.60 -12.33 3.64
CA TYR A 95 -3.70 -11.05 2.90
C TYR A 95 -3.59 -9.78 3.75
N CYS A 96 -2.98 -9.82 4.91
CA CYS A 96 -2.62 -8.61 5.64
C CYS A 96 -1.44 -7.92 4.95
N LEU A 97 -1.58 -6.63 4.67
CA LEU A 97 -0.61 -5.91 3.84
C LEU A 97 0.45 -5.19 4.66
N LEU A 98 0.05 -4.55 5.75
CA LEU A 98 0.95 -3.82 6.64
C LEU A 98 0.50 -3.97 8.08
N TYR A 99 1.49 -4.01 8.98
CA TYR A 99 1.28 -3.87 10.40
C TYR A 99 2.58 -3.39 11.07
N THR A 100 2.46 -2.73 12.21
CA THR A 100 3.61 -2.31 13.00
C THR A 100 4.07 -3.41 13.95
N SER A 101 5.24 -3.23 14.57
CA SER A 101 5.75 -4.15 15.57
C SER A 101 4.80 -4.35 16.75
N ASP A 102 4.08 -3.30 17.14
CA ASP A 102 3.13 -3.35 18.26
C ASP A 102 1.94 -4.26 17.95
N ALA A 103 1.44 -4.22 16.71
CA ALA A 103 0.38 -5.11 16.25
C ALA A 103 0.82 -6.57 16.09
N ALA A 104 2.12 -6.83 15.96
CA ALA A 104 2.67 -8.17 15.83
C ALA A 104 2.73 -8.92 17.19
N ASP A 105 2.74 -8.18 18.29
CA ASP A 105 2.84 -8.72 19.64
C ASP A 105 1.46 -9.08 20.25
N GLU A 106 0.37 -8.68 19.62
CA GLU A 106 -1.01 -9.02 19.98
C GLU A 106 -1.49 -10.30 19.24
#